data_866843c79f5d139431604f87906d0523
#
_entry.id   866843c79f5d139431604f87906d0523
#
_cell.length_a   1.000
_cell.length_b   1.000
_cell.length_c   1.000
_cell.angle_alpha   90.00
_cell.angle_beta   90.00
_cell.angle_gamma   90.00
#
_symmetry.space_group_name_H-M   'P 1'
#
loop_
_entity.id
_entity.type
_entity.pdbx_description
1 polymer ?
#
loop_
_entity_poly.entity_id
_entity_poly.type
_entity_poly.pdbx_seq_one_letter_code
_entity_poly.pdbx_strand_id
1 'polypeptide(L)'
;MLLSHRRLLIGDPQQLPPFGEDKILALLKDPSKLKQALEQAEGLLDKSLNELGFDDILESLDDSSACSRLARDISHFLLLFKWLHEATFEEKSSLPVSGRLSFQHRMHPAISNLVSHVFYDDTLLTAPKCLERFEKEDEIFSITNPSLPRQPIVIINMPHSQRTEGSFAREETPYYHNPSEVDEVIILLEKLKHLKTSAKKLSLVVLTPYKQQIVSIKRAIAREKNARLSHLDRFDMFDESVQTIDSFQGKEADIVIASLVRNNSRSYKKGLGIVGDSR
;
A
#
# COMPACT_ATOMS: atom_id res chain seq x y z
N MET A 1 7.22 -16.19 19.64
CA MET A 1 5.79 -15.89 19.80
C MET A 1 5.06 -16.88 20.73
N LEU A 2 5.47 -18.13 20.79
CA LEU A 2 4.78 -19.19 21.57
C LEU A 2 5.08 -19.22 23.09
N LEU A 3 5.98 -18.40 23.59
CA LEU A 3 6.46 -18.44 24.99
C LEU A 3 5.74 -17.50 25.96
N SER A 4 4.77 -16.69 25.50
CA SER A 4 4.04 -15.76 26.36
C SER A 4 2.66 -16.29 26.74
N HIS A 5 2.29 -16.16 28.03
CA HIS A 5 0.96 -16.52 28.53
C HIS A 5 -0.16 -15.56 28.09
N ARG A 6 0.19 -14.34 27.71
CA ARG A 6 -0.74 -13.31 27.20
C ARG A 6 -0.18 -12.71 25.93
N ARG A 7 -1.03 -12.54 24.91
CA ARG A 7 -0.65 -12.00 23.61
C ARG A 7 -1.66 -10.97 23.18
N LEU A 8 -1.13 -9.87 22.62
CA LEU A 8 -1.92 -8.85 21.96
C LEU A 8 -1.45 -8.80 20.50
N LEU A 9 -2.37 -9.04 19.57
CA LEU A 9 -2.15 -8.86 18.15
C LEU A 9 -2.79 -7.54 17.75
N ILE A 10 -2.03 -6.68 17.09
CA ILE A 10 -2.50 -5.39 16.56
C ILE A 10 -2.23 -5.41 15.06
N GLY A 11 -3.25 -5.10 14.27
CA GLY A 11 -3.14 -5.06 12.82
C GLY A 11 -4.40 -4.53 12.18
N ASP A 12 -4.38 -4.48 10.86
CA ASP A 12 -5.48 -4.01 10.05
C ASP A 12 -5.57 -4.89 8.79
N PRO A 13 -6.65 -5.69 8.63
CA PRO A 13 -6.78 -6.60 7.50
C PRO A 13 -7.00 -5.89 6.16
N GLN A 14 -7.32 -4.58 6.19
CA GLN A 14 -7.51 -3.76 4.99
C GLN A 14 -6.22 -3.05 4.53
N GLN A 15 -5.13 -3.14 5.31
CA GLN A 15 -3.83 -2.62 4.89
C GLN A 15 -3.06 -3.64 4.04
N LEU A 16 -1.96 -3.18 3.44
CA LEU A 16 -1.13 -4.02 2.60
C LEU A 16 -0.64 -5.26 3.38
N PRO A 17 -0.76 -6.46 2.79
CA PRO A 17 -0.29 -7.68 3.40
C PRO A 17 1.24 -7.72 3.50
N PRO A 18 1.81 -8.59 4.34
CA PRO A 18 3.23 -8.80 4.40
C PRO A 18 3.83 -9.17 3.04
N PHE A 19 5.03 -8.68 2.76
CA PHE A 19 5.71 -8.98 1.50
C PHE A 19 5.89 -10.50 1.31
N GLY A 20 5.41 -11.01 0.18
CA GLY A 20 5.53 -12.43 -0.18
C GLY A 20 4.34 -13.30 0.26
N GLU A 21 3.33 -12.76 0.93
CA GLU A 21 2.13 -13.50 1.31
C GLU A 21 1.47 -14.21 0.13
N ASP A 22 1.29 -13.53 -1.00
CA ASP A 22 0.70 -14.13 -2.21
C ASP A 22 1.47 -15.35 -2.71
N LYS A 23 2.81 -15.30 -2.64
CA LYS A 23 3.66 -16.42 -3.06
C LYS A 23 3.49 -17.62 -2.15
N ILE A 24 3.39 -17.38 -0.84
CA ILE A 24 3.17 -18.44 0.14
C ILE A 24 1.77 -19.04 -0.04
N LEU A 25 0.73 -18.20 -0.18
CA LEU A 25 -0.63 -18.68 -0.42
C LEU A 25 -0.77 -19.45 -1.75
N ALA A 26 -0.06 -19.03 -2.79
CA ALA A 26 -0.01 -19.77 -4.05
C ALA A 26 0.72 -21.12 -3.91
N LEU A 27 1.78 -21.17 -3.11
CA LEU A 27 2.50 -22.41 -2.80
C LEU A 27 1.62 -23.39 -2.01
N LEU A 28 0.87 -22.89 -1.02
CA LEU A 28 -0.04 -23.72 -0.22
C LEU A 28 -1.20 -24.34 -1.02
N LYS A 29 -1.55 -23.76 -2.18
CA LYS A 29 -2.57 -24.30 -3.10
C LYS A 29 -2.08 -25.43 -4.00
N ASP A 30 -0.77 -25.67 -4.06
CA ASP A 30 -0.15 -26.66 -4.93
C ASP A 30 0.60 -27.71 -4.07
N PRO A 31 0.02 -28.92 -3.85
CA PRO A 31 0.61 -29.94 -3.00
C PRO A 31 2.03 -30.33 -3.35
N SER A 32 2.34 -30.37 -4.67
CA SER A 32 3.67 -30.76 -5.12
C SER A 32 4.73 -29.69 -4.80
N LYS A 33 4.36 -28.42 -4.92
CA LYS A 33 5.23 -27.30 -4.54
C LYS A 33 5.37 -27.17 -3.04
N LEU A 34 4.31 -27.45 -2.29
CA LEU A 34 4.36 -27.47 -0.82
C LEU A 34 5.35 -28.54 -0.34
N LYS A 35 5.27 -29.77 -0.85
CA LYS A 35 6.22 -30.83 -0.50
C LYS A 35 7.65 -30.43 -0.84
N GLN A 36 7.91 -29.97 -2.07
CA GLN A 36 9.23 -29.50 -2.48
C GLN A 36 9.78 -28.37 -1.61
N ALA A 37 8.93 -27.42 -1.21
CA ALA A 37 9.36 -26.30 -0.36
C ALA A 37 9.72 -26.78 1.06
N LEU A 38 9.00 -27.76 1.60
CA LEU A 38 9.30 -28.33 2.91
C LEU A 38 10.58 -29.18 2.88
N GLU A 39 10.80 -29.96 1.83
CA GLU A 39 12.07 -30.68 1.60
C GLU A 39 13.27 -29.72 1.51
N GLN A 40 13.10 -28.59 0.83
CA GLN A 40 14.15 -27.55 0.78
C GLN A 40 14.34 -26.88 2.15
N ALA A 41 13.27 -26.65 2.91
CA ALA A 41 13.35 -26.08 4.25
C ALA A 41 14.09 -27.02 5.22
N GLU A 42 13.86 -28.34 5.12
CA GLU A 42 14.62 -29.34 5.90
C GLU A 42 16.12 -29.20 5.70
N GLY A 43 16.56 -29.03 4.45
CA GLY A 43 17.99 -28.84 4.14
C GLY A 43 18.59 -27.51 4.65
N LEU A 44 17.76 -26.54 5.02
CA LEU A 44 18.17 -25.23 5.53
C LEU A 44 18.09 -25.14 7.06
N LEU A 45 17.30 -25.99 7.68
CA LEU A 45 17.04 -25.99 9.11
C LEU A 45 17.92 -27.03 9.79
N ASP A 46 18.55 -26.65 10.89
CA ASP A 46 19.47 -27.52 11.63
C ASP A 46 18.75 -28.79 12.12
N LYS A 47 19.51 -29.88 12.37
CA LYS A 47 19.05 -31.22 12.80
C LYS A 47 18.05 -31.23 13.98
N SER A 48 17.93 -30.13 14.70
CA SER A 48 16.95 -29.96 15.79
C SER A 48 15.48 -30.07 15.37
N LEU A 49 15.16 -30.03 14.08
CA LEU A 49 13.78 -30.22 13.60
C LEU A 49 13.39 -31.69 13.45
N ASN A 50 14.34 -32.60 13.30
CA ASN A 50 14.05 -34.03 13.29
C ASN A 50 13.45 -34.50 14.63
N GLU A 51 13.78 -33.79 15.74
CA GLU A 51 13.15 -34.02 17.05
C GLU A 51 11.66 -33.62 17.10
N LEU A 52 11.17 -32.84 16.13
CA LEU A 52 9.77 -32.38 16.02
C LEU A 52 8.92 -33.28 15.10
N GLY A 53 9.44 -34.41 14.61
CA GLY A 53 8.71 -35.31 13.72
C GLY A 53 8.50 -34.74 12.31
N PHE A 54 9.48 -33.96 11.81
CA PHE A 54 9.40 -33.33 10.48
C PHE A 54 9.36 -34.38 9.36
N ASP A 55 10.08 -35.48 9.51
CA ASP A 55 10.07 -36.61 8.58
C ASP A 55 8.67 -37.25 8.47
N ASP A 56 7.99 -37.43 9.59
CA ASP A 56 6.60 -37.94 9.63
C ASP A 56 5.63 -37.01 8.89
N ILE A 57 5.88 -35.69 8.97
CA ILE A 57 5.10 -34.70 8.22
C ILE A 57 5.37 -34.85 6.72
N LEU A 58 6.62 -34.94 6.29
CA LEU A 58 6.98 -35.09 4.88
C LEU A 58 6.41 -36.36 4.26
N GLU A 59 6.49 -37.50 4.98
CA GLU A 59 5.89 -38.77 4.54
C GLU A 59 4.36 -38.68 4.43
N SER A 60 3.72 -37.97 5.37
CA SER A 60 2.26 -37.78 5.34
C SER A 60 1.77 -36.99 4.13
N LEU A 61 2.63 -36.18 3.48
CA LEU A 61 2.24 -35.33 2.34
C LEU A 61 2.00 -36.11 1.03
N ASP A 62 2.28 -37.41 1.00
CA ASP A 62 1.88 -38.26 -0.11
C ASP A 62 0.36 -38.52 -0.11
N ASP A 63 -0.32 -38.35 1.04
CA ASP A 63 -1.76 -38.30 1.12
C ASP A 63 -2.30 -36.87 0.83
N SER A 64 -3.08 -36.74 -0.24
CA SER A 64 -3.70 -35.48 -0.65
C SER A 64 -4.54 -34.81 0.46
N SER A 65 -5.18 -35.62 1.32
CA SER A 65 -5.99 -35.13 2.42
C SER A 65 -5.13 -34.56 3.56
N ALA A 66 -3.99 -35.17 3.85
CA ALA A 66 -3.03 -34.69 4.84
C ALA A 66 -2.37 -33.40 4.36
N CYS A 67 -1.97 -33.37 3.08
CA CYS A 67 -1.43 -32.16 2.44
C CYS A 67 -2.41 -30.98 2.51
N SER A 68 -3.69 -31.20 2.21
CA SER A 68 -4.74 -30.18 2.29
C SER A 68 -4.97 -29.69 3.72
N ARG A 69 -4.92 -30.57 4.73
CA ARG A 69 -5.00 -30.18 6.13
C ARG A 69 -3.83 -29.30 6.54
N LEU A 70 -2.60 -29.74 6.25
CA LEU A 70 -1.39 -28.98 6.57
C LEU A 70 -1.40 -27.59 5.89
N ALA A 71 -1.74 -27.53 4.61
CA ALA A 71 -1.84 -26.25 3.88
C ALA A 71 -2.85 -25.30 4.54
N ARG A 72 -4.00 -25.82 4.97
CA ARG A 72 -5.00 -25.03 5.68
C ARG A 72 -4.48 -24.55 7.05
N ASP A 73 -3.82 -25.41 7.82
CA ASP A 73 -3.31 -25.08 9.14
C ASP A 73 -2.18 -24.03 9.06
N ILE A 74 -1.30 -24.15 8.07
CA ILE A 74 -0.29 -23.13 7.76
C ILE A 74 -0.96 -21.81 7.33
N SER A 75 -1.99 -21.86 6.48
CA SER A 75 -2.77 -20.69 6.09
C SER A 75 -3.38 -19.98 7.30
N HIS A 76 -4.03 -20.71 8.19
CA HIS A 76 -4.62 -20.15 9.41
C HIS A 76 -3.56 -19.51 10.32
N PHE A 77 -2.39 -20.14 10.43
CA PHE A 77 -1.29 -19.58 11.22
C PHE A 77 -0.72 -18.30 10.61
N LEU A 78 -0.50 -18.27 9.30
CA LEU A 78 0.00 -17.10 8.58
C LEU A 78 -1.00 -15.94 8.59
N LEU A 79 -2.28 -16.25 8.44
CA LEU A 79 -3.38 -15.30 8.42
C LEU A 79 -4.11 -15.21 9.77
N LEU A 80 -3.44 -15.57 10.87
CA LEU A 80 -4.03 -15.67 12.19
C LEU A 80 -4.80 -14.42 12.60
N PHE A 81 -4.26 -13.24 12.31
CA PHE A 81 -4.93 -11.97 12.62
C PHE A 81 -6.23 -11.81 11.84
N LYS A 82 -6.21 -12.07 10.54
CA LYS A 82 -7.38 -12.00 9.66
C LYS A 82 -8.44 -13.02 10.09
N TRP A 83 -8.03 -14.25 10.32
CA TRP A 83 -8.91 -15.31 10.77
C TRP A 83 -9.57 -15.02 12.12
N LEU A 84 -8.81 -14.53 13.12
CA LEU A 84 -9.36 -14.12 14.42
C LEU A 84 -10.31 -12.94 14.28
N HIS A 85 -10.02 -11.99 13.39
CA HIS A 85 -10.90 -10.87 13.11
C HIS A 85 -12.23 -11.36 12.53
N GLU A 86 -12.22 -12.18 11.48
CA GLU A 86 -13.39 -12.72 10.82
C GLU A 86 -14.24 -13.54 11.79
N ALA A 87 -13.65 -14.52 12.49
CA ALA A 87 -14.36 -15.38 13.43
C ALA A 87 -15.02 -14.62 14.58
N THR A 88 -14.46 -13.50 15.02
CA THR A 88 -15.00 -12.78 16.18
C THR A 88 -16.08 -11.78 15.79
N PHE A 89 -15.99 -11.16 14.62
CA PHE A 89 -16.94 -10.14 14.17
C PHE A 89 -18.10 -10.71 13.34
N GLU A 90 -17.88 -11.78 12.59
CA GLU A 90 -18.92 -12.40 11.77
C GLU A 90 -19.80 -13.39 12.54
N GLU A 91 -19.22 -14.18 13.45
CA GLU A 91 -19.93 -15.25 14.15
C GLU A 91 -20.61 -14.81 15.47
N LYS A 92 -20.61 -13.54 15.85
CA LYS A 92 -21.20 -13.04 17.11
C LYS A 92 -20.78 -13.86 18.34
N SER A 93 -19.51 -14.20 18.44
CA SER A 93 -18.94 -14.92 19.58
C SER A 93 -19.29 -14.25 20.92
N SER A 94 -19.73 -15.03 21.90
CA SER A 94 -20.08 -14.55 23.24
C SER A 94 -18.86 -14.05 24.05
N LEU A 95 -17.64 -14.32 23.59
CA LEU A 95 -16.40 -13.87 24.20
C LEU A 95 -15.66 -12.95 23.20
N PRO A 96 -15.72 -11.62 23.39
CA PRO A 96 -14.99 -10.73 22.51
C PRO A 96 -13.48 -10.85 22.76
N VAL A 97 -12.79 -11.65 21.92
CA VAL A 97 -11.33 -11.76 21.94
C VAL A 97 -10.67 -10.69 21.08
N SER A 98 -11.47 -9.93 20.34
CA SER A 98 -11.00 -8.84 19.51
C SER A 98 -11.80 -7.55 19.76
N GLY A 99 -11.14 -6.41 19.54
CA GLY A 99 -11.74 -5.07 19.60
C GLY A 99 -11.35 -4.27 18.38
N ARG A 100 -12.28 -3.46 17.86
CA ARG A 100 -12.04 -2.55 16.73
C ARG A 100 -11.75 -1.15 17.25
N LEU A 101 -10.69 -0.53 16.75
CA LEU A 101 -10.44 0.89 16.93
C LEU A 101 -11.18 1.66 15.83
N SER A 102 -12.26 2.34 16.21
CA SER A 102 -13.16 3.01 15.27
C SER A 102 -12.77 4.47 14.98
N PHE A 103 -11.81 5.04 15.69
CA PHE A 103 -11.39 6.43 15.50
C PHE A 103 -9.99 6.52 14.89
N GLN A 104 -9.88 7.18 13.76
CA GLN A 104 -8.61 7.62 13.20
C GLN A 104 -8.22 9.02 13.69
N HIS A 105 -6.91 9.28 13.80
CA HIS A 105 -6.34 10.53 14.30
C HIS A 105 -5.34 11.18 13.33
N ARG A 106 -5.22 10.66 12.11
CA ARG A 106 -4.17 11.00 11.15
C ARG A 106 -4.67 11.77 9.96
N MET A 107 -5.64 11.20 9.24
CA MET A 107 -6.07 11.67 7.93
C MET A 107 -6.98 12.88 8.02
N HIS A 108 -6.90 13.74 6.99
CA HIS A 108 -7.92 14.77 6.74
C HIS A 108 -9.32 14.13 6.70
N PRO A 109 -10.38 14.78 7.26
CA PRO A 109 -11.74 14.21 7.31
C PRO A 109 -12.27 13.73 5.96
N ALA A 110 -12.05 14.48 4.88
CA ALA A 110 -12.50 14.07 3.54
C ALA A 110 -11.79 12.81 3.03
N ILE A 111 -10.49 12.63 3.35
CA ILE A 111 -9.74 11.41 3.03
C ILE A 111 -10.26 10.25 3.88
N SER A 112 -10.46 10.50 5.18
CA SER A 112 -10.99 9.52 6.11
C SER A 112 -12.37 9.01 5.69
N ASN A 113 -13.25 9.90 5.26
CA ASN A 113 -14.60 9.53 4.80
C ASN A 113 -14.54 8.64 3.54
N LEU A 114 -13.67 8.98 2.57
CA LEU A 114 -13.48 8.14 1.39
C LEU A 114 -12.96 6.75 1.75
N VAL A 115 -11.93 6.69 2.60
CA VAL A 115 -11.32 5.43 3.06
C VAL A 115 -12.32 4.62 3.89
N SER A 116 -13.09 5.27 4.77
CA SER A 116 -14.12 4.63 5.57
C SER A 116 -15.19 3.98 4.70
N HIS A 117 -15.68 4.72 3.71
CA HIS A 117 -16.71 4.23 2.78
C HIS A 117 -16.22 3.05 1.93
N VAL A 118 -14.97 3.11 1.43
CA VAL A 118 -14.45 2.09 0.50
C VAL A 118 -14.00 0.81 1.21
N PHE A 119 -13.41 0.92 2.42
CA PHE A 119 -12.71 -0.20 3.06
C PHE A 119 -13.26 -0.61 4.43
N TYR A 120 -14.09 0.22 5.06
CA TYR A 120 -14.50 -0.01 6.45
C TYR A 120 -16.01 0.12 6.68
N ASP A 121 -16.83 0.03 5.62
CA ASP A 121 -18.30 0.06 5.71
C ASP A 121 -18.82 1.24 6.55
N ASP A 122 -18.24 2.42 6.36
CA ASP A 122 -18.56 3.66 7.07
C ASP A 122 -18.38 3.59 8.61
N THR A 123 -17.62 2.62 9.10
CA THR A 123 -17.39 2.41 10.55
C THR A 123 -16.15 3.13 11.09
N LEU A 124 -15.24 3.59 10.23
CA LEU A 124 -14.06 4.36 10.64
C LEU A 124 -14.39 5.84 10.74
N LEU A 125 -14.32 6.39 11.94
CA LEU A 125 -14.67 7.77 12.25
C LEU A 125 -13.43 8.64 12.43
N THR A 126 -13.54 9.93 12.14
CA THR A 126 -12.47 10.89 12.47
C THR A 126 -12.63 11.38 13.90
N ALA A 127 -11.58 11.29 14.70
CA ALA A 127 -11.58 11.74 16.08
C ALA A 127 -11.84 13.26 16.19
N PRO A 128 -12.59 13.75 17.20
CA PRO A 128 -12.93 15.18 17.33
C PRO A 128 -11.72 16.11 17.32
N LYS A 129 -10.63 15.76 18.03
CA LYS A 129 -9.38 16.54 18.00
C LYS A 129 -8.75 16.63 16.62
N CYS A 130 -8.96 15.63 15.78
CA CYS A 130 -8.46 15.62 14.41
C CYS A 130 -9.31 16.55 13.53
N LEU A 131 -10.64 16.60 13.73
CA LEU A 131 -11.52 17.55 13.06
C LEU A 131 -11.11 18.99 13.37
N GLU A 132 -10.97 19.34 14.64
CA GLU A 132 -10.55 20.68 15.09
C GLU A 132 -9.17 21.08 14.53
N ARG A 133 -8.24 20.12 14.40
CA ARG A 133 -6.93 20.38 13.81
C ARG A 133 -7.06 20.80 12.34
N PHE A 134 -7.82 20.07 11.56
CA PHE A 134 -7.95 20.34 10.13
C PHE A 134 -8.80 21.57 9.82
N GLU A 135 -9.80 21.90 10.63
CA GLU A 135 -10.51 23.18 10.53
C GLU A 135 -9.56 24.37 10.66
N LYS A 136 -8.59 24.29 11.56
CA LYS A 136 -7.56 25.34 11.73
C LYS A 136 -6.49 25.29 10.62
N GLU A 137 -6.14 24.10 10.12
CA GLU A 137 -5.12 23.92 9.08
C GLU A 137 -5.63 24.31 7.70
N ASP A 138 -6.93 24.18 7.40
CA ASP A 138 -7.53 24.63 6.14
C ASP A 138 -7.37 26.14 5.91
N GLU A 139 -7.25 26.93 6.98
CA GLU A 139 -6.89 28.35 6.90
C GLU A 139 -5.43 28.56 6.48
N ILE A 140 -4.54 27.59 6.75
CA ILE A 140 -3.11 27.65 6.49
C ILE A 140 -2.80 27.28 5.03
N PHE A 141 -3.58 26.39 4.43
CA PHE A 141 -3.44 25.97 3.02
C PHE A 141 -4.14 26.94 2.08
N SER A 142 -3.60 28.15 1.91
CA SER A 142 -4.13 29.07 0.93
C SER A 142 -3.38 28.93 -0.40
N ILE A 143 -4.09 28.46 -1.41
CA ILE A 143 -3.60 28.39 -2.77
C ILE A 143 -3.97 29.68 -3.50
N THR A 144 -2.97 30.44 -3.94
CA THR A 144 -3.18 31.70 -4.67
C THR A 144 -3.43 31.52 -6.16
N ASN A 145 -3.19 30.31 -6.68
CA ASN A 145 -3.37 30.00 -8.11
C ASN A 145 -4.68 29.20 -8.30
N PRO A 146 -5.63 29.70 -9.13
CA PRO A 146 -6.87 28.99 -9.43
C PRO A 146 -6.67 27.65 -10.19
N SER A 147 -5.45 27.36 -10.68
CA SER A 147 -5.14 26.12 -11.39
C SER A 147 -4.98 24.89 -10.49
N LEU A 148 -4.95 25.05 -9.16
CA LEU A 148 -5.02 23.97 -8.19
C LEU A 148 -6.33 24.07 -7.40
N PRO A 149 -7.18 23.04 -7.41
CA PRO A 149 -8.38 23.00 -6.58
C PRO A 149 -8.02 23.07 -5.09
N ARG A 150 -8.87 23.74 -4.29
CA ARG A 150 -8.72 23.79 -2.82
C ARG A 150 -9.36 22.58 -2.15
N GLN A 151 -9.23 21.42 -2.76
CA GLN A 151 -9.81 20.19 -2.25
C GLN A 151 -8.71 19.32 -1.65
N PRO A 152 -8.97 18.62 -0.53
CA PRO A 152 -8.00 17.72 0.09
C PRO A 152 -7.71 16.49 -0.77
N ILE A 153 -8.60 16.15 -1.70
CA ILE A 153 -8.42 15.09 -2.68
C ILE A 153 -8.64 15.68 -4.07
N VAL A 154 -7.64 15.55 -4.93
CA VAL A 154 -7.69 15.98 -6.33
C VAL A 154 -7.36 14.81 -7.23
N ILE A 155 -8.26 14.46 -8.13
CA ILE A 155 -8.06 13.42 -9.13
C ILE A 155 -7.79 14.09 -10.47
N ILE A 156 -6.63 13.79 -11.05
CA ILE A 156 -6.28 14.23 -12.39
C ILE A 156 -6.54 13.07 -13.35
N ASN A 157 -7.59 13.22 -14.13
CA ASN A 157 -7.94 12.22 -15.13
C ASN A 157 -7.05 12.41 -16.36
N MET A 158 -6.10 11.49 -16.53
CA MET A 158 -5.25 11.45 -17.71
C MET A 158 -5.98 10.77 -18.87
N PRO A 159 -6.04 11.41 -20.06
CA PRO A 159 -6.66 10.75 -21.20
C PRO A 159 -5.88 9.49 -21.57
N HIS A 160 -6.59 8.45 -21.99
CA HIS A 160 -5.98 7.23 -22.49
C HIS A 160 -5.03 7.60 -23.66
N SER A 161 -3.74 7.32 -23.48
CA SER A 161 -2.74 7.65 -24.50
C SER A 161 -2.93 6.76 -25.71
N GLN A 162 -3.57 7.28 -26.74
CA GLN A 162 -3.49 6.69 -28.07
C GLN A 162 -2.03 6.79 -28.53
N ARG A 163 -1.50 5.72 -29.11
CA ARG A 163 -0.12 5.63 -29.59
C ARG A 163 0.20 6.80 -30.54
N THR A 164 0.85 7.83 -30.01
CA THR A 164 1.58 8.80 -30.83
C THR A 164 3.06 8.45 -30.76
N GLU A 165 3.74 8.50 -31.90
CA GLU A 165 5.14 8.08 -32.01
C GLU A 165 6.02 8.86 -31.00
N GLY A 166 6.76 8.14 -30.18
CA GLY A 166 7.88 8.66 -29.39
C GLY A 166 7.79 8.64 -27.88
N SER A 167 6.62 8.52 -27.24
CA SER A 167 6.51 8.52 -25.79
C SER A 167 5.38 7.62 -25.31
N PHE A 168 5.67 6.34 -25.15
CA PHE A 168 4.66 5.36 -24.74
C PHE A 168 4.81 4.95 -23.28
N ALA A 169 3.67 4.88 -22.59
CA ALA A 169 3.59 4.11 -21.37
C ALA A 169 4.00 2.66 -21.65
N ARG A 170 5.03 2.19 -20.98
CA ARG A 170 5.46 0.81 -21.08
C ARG A 170 4.79 0.01 -19.98
N GLU A 171 3.87 -0.86 -20.37
CA GLU A 171 3.10 -1.70 -19.48
C GLU A 171 3.52 -3.17 -19.50
N GLU A 172 4.83 -3.41 -19.47
CA GLU A 172 5.42 -4.74 -19.45
C GLU A 172 6.37 -4.89 -18.25
N THR A 173 6.30 -6.02 -17.58
CA THR A 173 7.24 -6.37 -16.51
C THR A 173 8.67 -6.47 -17.06
N PRO A 174 9.69 -5.93 -16.37
CA PRO A 174 9.65 -5.19 -15.11
C PRO A 174 9.57 -3.66 -15.26
N TYR A 175 9.29 -3.14 -16.45
CA TYR A 175 9.52 -1.74 -16.82
C TYR A 175 8.24 -0.90 -16.92
N TYR A 176 7.31 -1.08 -15.98
CA TYR A 176 6.10 -0.23 -15.96
C TYR A 176 6.45 1.23 -15.70
N HIS A 177 6.17 2.10 -16.66
CA HIS A 177 6.28 3.55 -16.53
C HIS A 177 5.37 4.29 -17.50
N ASN A 178 4.99 5.52 -17.16
CA ASN A 178 4.13 6.38 -17.97
C ASN A 178 4.75 7.78 -18.05
N PRO A 179 5.38 8.14 -19.17
CA PRO A 179 6.01 9.46 -19.34
C PRO A 179 5.04 10.62 -19.19
N SER A 180 3.80 10.48 -19.67
CA SER A 180 2.79 11.54 -19.55
C SER A 180 2.42 11.83 -18.09
N GLU A 181 2.36 10.81 -17.24
CA GLU A 181 2.18 11.01 -15.80
C GLU A 181 3.42 11.65 -15.15
N VAL A 182 4.63 11.31 -15.62
CA VAL A 182 5.86 11.99 -15.15
C VAL A 182 5.78 13.49 -15.44
N ASP A 183 5.39 13.87 -16.65
CA ASP A 183 5.25 15.28 -17.03
C ASP A 183 4.18 15.99 -16.18
N GLU A 184 3.05 15.33 -15.93
CA GLU A 184 1.99 15.88 -15.06
C GLU A 184 2.45 16.04 -13.61
N VAL A 185 3.21 15.07 -13.07
CA VAL A 185 3.84 15.19 -11.74
C VAL A 185 4.72 16.45 -11.69
N ILE A 186 5.54 16.72 -12.72
CA ILE A 186 6.37 17.93 -12.78
C ILE A 186 5.51 19.21 -12.82
N ILE A 187 4.42 19.20 -13.59
CA ILE A 187 3.46 20.31 -13.64
C ILE A 187 2.81 20.55 -12.27
N LEU A 188 2.41 19.51 -11.58
CA LEU A 188 1.84 19.59 -10.22
C LEU A 188 2.88 20.16 -9.23
N LEU A 189 4.10 19.63 -9.26
CA LEU A 189 5.18 20.12 -8.42
C LEU A 189 5.47 21.60 -8.69
N GLU A 190 5.45 22.04 -9.96
CA GLU A 190 5.62 23.44 -10.31
C GLU A 190 4.48 24.32 -9.76
N LYS A 191 3.22 23.84 -9.80
CA LYS A 191 2.06 24.55 -9.27
C LYS A 191 2.15 24.80 -7.76
N LEU A 192 2.87 23.95 -7.01
CA LEU A 192 3.09 24.12 -5.57
C LEU A 192 3.87 25.41 -5.22
N LYS A 193 4.52 26.08 -6.19
CA LYS A 193 5.12 27.41 -5.97
C LYS A 193 4.13 28.45 -5.45
N HIS A 194 2.85 28.28 -5.76
CA HIS A 194 1.75 29.19 -5.38
C HIS A 194 1.13 28.83 -4.02
N LEU A 195 1.56 27.73 -3.40
CA LEU A 195 1.10 27.36 -2.07
C LEU A 195 1.74 28.30 -1.04
N LYS A 196 0.92 29.03 -0.31
CA LYS A 196 1.37 29.79 0.87
C LYS A 196 1.52 28.82 2.02
N THR A 197 2.73 28.70 2.55
CA THR A 197 3.01 27.89 3.73
C THR A 197 3.17 28.81 4.93
N SER A 198 2.70 28.38 6.10
CA SER A 198 3.07 28.96 7.36
C SER A 198 4.56 28.68 7.66
N ALA A 199 5.05 29.10 8.83
CA ALA A 199 6.47 28.98 9.19
C ALA A 199 7.04 27.54 9.18
N LYS A 200 6.19 26.52 9.17
CA LYS A 200 6.60 25.10 9.10
C LYS A 200 6.75 24.66 7.65
N LYS A 201 7.87 24.03 7.33
CA LYS A 201 8.01 23.32 6.04
C LYS A 201 7.02 22.17 5.99
N LEU A 202 6.28 22.07 4.88
CA LEU A 202 5.38 20.95 4.62
C LEU A 202 6.15 19.78 4.03
N SER A 203 5.84 18.58 4.51
CA SER A 203 6.37 17.34 3.96
C SER A 203 5.68 17.00 2.63
N LEU A 204 6.49 16.62 1.63
CA LEU A 204 6.03 16.31 0.27
C LEU A 204 6.58 14.96 -0.18
N VAL A 205 5.71 14.10 -0.69
CA VAL A 205 6.08 12.80 -1.24
C VAL A 205 5.37 12.52 -2.55
N VAL A 206 6.07 11.84 -3.47
CA VAL A 206 5.50 11.29 -4.70
C VAL A 206 5.54 9.78 -4.61
N LEU A 207 4.39 9.14 -4.71
CA LEU A 207 4.22 7.69 -4.57
C LEU A 207 3.84 7.06 -5.91
N THR A 208 4.35 5.88 -6.17
CA THR A 208 3.97 5.07 -7.33
C THR A 208 4.13 3.59 -7.01
N PRO A 209 3.34 2.68 -7.59
CA PRO A 209 3.52 1.24 -7.37
C PRO A 209 4.72 0.64 -8.12
N TYR A 210 5.37 1.39 -9.03
CA TYR A 210 6.36 0.82 -9.95
C TYR A 210 7.74 1.49 -9.86
N LYS A 211 8.79 0.66 -9.67
CA LYS A 211 10.18 1.12 -9.53
C LYS A 211 10.69 1.93 -10.74
N GLN A 212 10.30 1.54 -11.96
CA GLN A 212 10.73 2.28 -13.16
C GLN A 212 10.14 3.69 -13.20
N GLN A 213 8.91 3.87 -12.73
CA GLN A 213 8.28 5.19 -12.62
C GLN A 213 9.04 6.08 -11.63
N ILE A 214 9.52 5.52 -10.50
CA ILE A 214 10.37 6.25 -9.55
C ILE A 214 11.61 6.81 -10.25
N VAL A 215 12.31 5.96 -11.02
CA VAL A 215 13.51 6.38 -11.76
C VAL A 215 13.20 7.50 -12.73
N SER A 216 12.08 7.40 -13.46
CA SER A 216 11.65 8.41 -14.43
C SER A 216 11.30 9.74 -13.76
N ILE A 217 10.54 9.70 -12.65
CA ILE A 217 10.16 10.90 -11.88
C ILE A 217 11.42 11.55 -11.26
N LYS A 218 12.31 10.78 -10.62
CA LYS A 218 13.56 11.31 -10.04
C LYS A 218 14.43 12.01 -11.07
N ARG A 219 14.56 11.43 -12.28
CA ARG A 219 15.30 12.06 -13.38
C ARG A 219 14.65 13.35 -13.84
N ALA A 220 13.34 13.38 -13.98
CA ALA A 220 12.62 14.59 -14.39
C ALA A 220 12.74 15.70 -13.34
N ILE A 221 12.59 15.39 -12.05
CA ILE A 221 12.79 16.36 -10.95
C ILE A 221 14.22 16.92 -11.00
N ALA A 222 15.24 16.06 -11.14
CA ALA A 222 16.63 16.51 -11.19
C ALA A 222 16.90 17.42 -12.39
N ARG A 223 16.33 17.12 -13.56
CA ARG A 223 16.45 17.95 -14.77
C ARG A 223 15.82 19.33 -14.59
N GLU A 224 14.65 19.39 -13.97
CA GLU A 224 13.86 20.62 -13.82
C GLU A 224 14.17 21.41 -12.54
N LYS A 225 15.02 20.87 -11.65
CA LYS A 225 15.26 21.42 -10.30
C LYS A 225 15.62 22.90 -10.32
N ASN A 226 16.55 23.32 -11.18
CA ASN A 226 17.04 24.70 -11.21
C ASN A 226 16.16 25.64 -12.05
N ALA A 227 15.37 25.08 -12.97
CA ALA A 227 14.54 25.87 -13.86
C ALA A 227 13.12 26.09 -13.32
N ARG A 228 12.39 25.02 -13.13
CA ARG A 228 10.96 25.04 -12.78
C ARG A 228 10.67 24.72 -11.32
N LEU A 229 11.56 23.99 -10.66
CA LEU A 229 11.30 23.36 -9.35
C LEU A 229 12.19 23.91 -8.21
N SER A 230 12.86 25.06 -8.40
CA SER A 230 13.73 25.68 -7.38
C SER A 230 12.99 25.97 -6.05
N HIS A 231 11.68 26.20 -6.11
CA HIS A 231 10.85 26.45 -4.93
C HIS A 231 10.64 25.21 -4.05
N LEU A 232 10.97 23.98 -4.52
CA LEU A 232 10.84 22.76 -3.75
C LEU A 232 11.73 22.73 -2.50
N ASP A 233 12.78 23.55 -2.46
CA ASP A 233 13.62 23.71 -1.26
C ASP A 233 12.84 24.25 -0.02
N ARG A 234 11.62 24.79 -0.25
CA ARG A 234 10.70 25.23 0.81
C ARG A 234 9.95 24.07 1.45
N PHE A 235 9.93 22.91 0.82
CA PHE A 235 9.28 21.69 1.32
C PHE A 235 10.29 20.81 2.02
N ASP A 236 9.82 20.03 2.96
CA ASP A 236 10.58 18.94 3.54
C ASP A 236 10.45 17.73 2.60
N MET A 237 11.38 17.67 1.64
CA MET A 237 11.51 16.53 0.75
C MET A 237 12.55 15.61 1.37
N PHE A 238 12.10 14.49 1.92
CA PHE A 238 12.99 13.43 2.38
C PHE A 238 13.91 12.97 1.24
N ASP A 239 15.10 12.45 1.54
CA ASP A 239 16.03 11.90 0.53
C ASP A 239 15.34 10.85 -0.37
N GLU A 240 14.27 10.24 0.13
CA GLU A 240 13.39 9.32 -0.56
C GLU A 240 12.00 9.91 -0.85
N SER A 241 11.92 11.18 -1.25
CA SER A 241 10.64 11.84 -1.55
C SER A 241 9.87 11.23 -2.74
N VAL A 242 10.52 10.39 -3.55
CA VAL A 242 9.87 9.58 -4.59
C VAL A 242 10.11 8.11 -4.28
N GLN A 243 9.08 7.38 -3.90
CA GLN A 243 9.19 5.99 -3.44
C GLN A 243 7.97 5.14 -3.83
N THR A 244 8.04 3.83 -3.57
CA THR A 244 6.89 2.96 -3.77
C THR A 244 5.87 3.15 -2.66
N ILE A 245 4.60 2.85 -2.98
CA ILE A 245 3.50 2.85 -1.99
C ILE A 245 3.86 1.95 -0.80
N ASP A 246 4.39 0.74 -1.07
CA ASP A 246 4.78 -0.21 -0.01
C ASP A 246 5.88 0.35 0.91
N SER A 247 6.89 1.05 0.36
CA SER A 247 7.99 1.60 1.16
C SER A 247 7.58 2.82 1.99
N PHE A 248 6.44 3.43 1.66
CA PHE A 248 5.87 4.55 2.41
C PHE A 248 4.91 4.09 3.51
N GLN A 249 4.51 2.83 3.53
CA GLN A 249 3.60 2.30 4.54
C GLN A 249 4.07 2.64 5.96
N GLY A 250 3.15 3.11 6.79
CA GLY A 250 3.42 3.55 8.16
C GLY A 250 3.98 4.98 8.30
N LYS A 251 4.31 5.66 7.19
CA LYS A 251 4.77 7.06 7.19
C LYS A 251 3.61 8.03 6.91
N GLU A 252 3.88 9.33 7.05
CA GLU A 252 2.93 10.42 6.80
C GLU A 252 3.60 11.54 6.00
N ALA A 253 2.80 12.25 5.19
CA ALA A 253 3.22 13.48 4.54
C ALA A 253 2.04 14.45 4.44
N ASP A 254 2.33 15.76 4.47
CA ASP A 254 1.31 16.80 4.34
C ASP A 254 0.77 16.86 2.90
N ILE A 255 1.62 16.58 1.92
CA ILE A 255 1.25 16.55 0.49
C ILE A 255 1.70 15.22 -0.11
N VAL A 256 0.77 14.51 -0.71
CA VAL A 256 1.02 13.23 -1.40
C VAL A 256 0.57 13.34 -2.85
N ILE A 257 1.47 13.06 -3.79
CA ILE A 257 1.15 12.93 -5.21
C ILE A 257 1.26 11.44 -5.56
N ALA A 258 0.17 10.83 -6.04
CA ALA A 258 0.16 9.44 -6.46
C ALA A 258 0.14 9.32 -7.99
N SER A 259 1.16 8.64 -8.56
CA SER A 259 1.25 8.31 -9.98
C SER A 259 0.98 6.82 -10.17
N LEU A 260 -0.16 6.48 -10.77
CA LEU A 260 -0.67 5.11 -10.85
C LEU A 260 -0.14 4.33 -12.05
N VAL A 261 0.41 5.03 -13.05
CA VAL A 261 1.09 4.50 -14.25
C VAL A 261 0.16 3.85 -15.27
N ARG A 262 -0.76 3.00 -14.80
CA ARG A 262 -1.60 2.17 -15.69
C ARG A 262 -2.74 2.99 -16.26
N ASN A 263 -2.63 3.30 -17.55
CA ASN A 263 -3.64 4.03 -18.30
C ASN A 263 -3.83 3.39 -19.67
N ASN A 264 -4.72 2.42 -19.77
CA ASN A 264 -4.93 1.61 -20.96
C ASN A 264 -6.40 1.22 -21.14
N SER A 265 -6.73 0.72 -22.34
CA SER A 265 -8.08 0.29 -22.73
C SER A 265 -8.48 -1.12 -22.26
N ARG A 266 -7.65 -1.78 -21.44
CA ARG A 266 -7.94 -3.13 -20.96
C ARG A 266 -9.07 -3.13 -19.93
N SER A 267 -9.75 -4.26 -19.78
CA SER A 267 -10.79 -4.42 -18.75
C SER A 267 -10.25 -4.13 -17.35
N TYR A 268 -11.13 -3.65 -16.44
CA TYR A 268 -10.81 -3.20 -15.09
C TYR A 268 -9.75 -4.05 -14.37
N LYS A 269 -9.98 -5.37 -14.23
CA LYS A 269 -9.04 -6.27 -13.54
C LYS A 269 -7.66 -6.41 -14.22
N LYS A 270 -7.61 -6.33 -15.55
CA LYS A 270 -6.36 -6.42 -16.32
C LYS A 270 -5.72 -5.06 -16.57
N GLY A 271 -6.52 -4.00 -16.55
CA GLY A 271 -6.09 -2.64 -16.81
C GLY A 271 -5.34 -2.01 -15.66
N LEU A 272 -5.85 -2.14 -14.44
CA LEU A 272 -5.31 -1.47 -13.27
C LEU A 272 -4.08 -2.18 -12.65
N GLY A 273 -3.87 -3.46 -12.96
CA GLY A 273 -2.78 -4.22 -12.34
C GLY A 273 -2.88 -4.24 -10.82
N ILE A 274 -1.78 -3.99 -10.13
CA ILE A 274 -1.72 -3.98 -8.66
C ILE A 274 -2.65 -2.95 -8.01
N VAL A 275 -2.97 -1.85 -8.71
CA VAL A 275 -3.86 -0.79 -8.21
C VAL A 275 -5.33 -1.23 -8.21
N GLY A 276 -5.68 -2.23 -9.02
CA GLY A 276 -7.03 -2.79 -9.12
C GLY A 276 -7.25 -4.04 -8.28
N ASP A 277 -6.29 -4.41 -7.46
CA ASP A 277 -6.41 -5.54 -6.55
C ASP A 277 -7.21 -5.10 -5.31
N SER A 278 -8.48 -5.50 -5.28
CA SER A 278 -9.35 -5.32 -4.12
C SER A 278 -9.05 -6.44 -3.12
N ARG A 279 -8.06 -6.26 -2.32
CA ARG A 279 -7.77 -7.18 -1.21
C ARG A 279 -8.56 -6.84 0.01
#